data_d6edb29ef351561a6ce6cb9d2a488649
#
_entry.id   d6edb29ef351561a6ce6cb9d2a488649
#
_cell.length_a   1.000
_cell.length_b   1.000
_cell.length_c   1.000
_cell.angle_alpha   90.00
_cell.angle_beta   90.00
_cell.angle_gamma   90.00
#
_symmetry.space_group_name_H-M   'P 1'
#
loop_
_entity.id
_entity.type
_entity.pdbx_description
1 polymer ?
#
loop_
_entity_poly.entity_id
_entity_poly.type
_entity_poly.pdbx_seq_one_letter_code
_entity_poly.pdbx_strand_id
1 'polypeptide(L)'
;LVDEFVTVTNNEVCQAIRAMWESSRVVPEPSGAMSLAGFLKQWNRGEVKPEEKSFVVISGANMDFTHLTQIARQAGIGNHETRYLRISMDSKRGQVLKYLRHIPQDTTLVDVQYGKTEGNTQHPVFGIAASDEDLDTIRTTLKKKGIEFEDISEDDDVRFRMIHYQAELCQHPLFVHIEFPERAGAFLDFMERIADLASLCYFNYTYTGERVGRALVGMEFESAEDRETVRKRMAGFSRNIIRAIREISPEAFHRIMGSR
;
A
#
# COMPACT_ATOMS: atom_id res chain seq x y z
N LEU A 1 -34.60 -8.86 -27.13
CA LEU A 1 -35.31 -8.49 -25.91
C LEU A 1 -34.32 -8.62 -24.77
N VAL A 2 -34.16 -7.56 -24.00
CA VAL A 2 -33.29 -7.50 -22.80
C VAL A 2 -34.22 -7.38 -21.63
N ASP A 3 -34.07 -8.30 -20.64
CA ASP A 3 -34.93 -8.34 -19.47
C ASP A 3 -34.42 -7.40 -18.38
N GLU A 4 -33.07 -7.26 -18.24
CA GLU A 4 -32.45 -6.45 -17.23
C GLU A 4 -31.12 -5.86 -17.68
N PHE A 5 -30.74 -4.71 -17.11
CA PHE A 5 -29.41 -4.08 -17.23
C PHE A 5 -28.73 -4.04 -15.86
N VAL A 6 -27.53 -4.60 -15.78
CA VAL A 6 -26.69 -4.59 -14.57
C VAL A 6 -25.48 -3.69 -14.79
N THR A 7 -25.29 -2.70 -13.93
CA THR A 7 -24.11 -1.85 -13.94
C THR A 7 -23.00 -2.42 -13.08
N VAL A 8 -21.76 -2.30 -13.51
CA VAL A 8 -20.56 -2.73 -12.79
C VAL A 8 -19.55 -1.60 -12.70
N THR A 9 -18.77 -1.59 -11.64
CA THR A 9 -17.65 -0.66 -11.45
C THR A 9 -16.39 -1.19 -12.11
N ASN A 10 -15.39 -0.33 -12.33
CA ASN A 10 -14.08 -0.75 -12.83
C ASN A 10 -13.40 -1.77 -11.92
N ASN A 11 -13.56 -1.65 -10.60
CA ASN A 11 -13.01 -2.60 -9.64
C ASN A 11 -13.65 -3.98 -9.78
N GLU A 12 -14.99 -4.05 -9.92
CA GLU A 12 -15.71 -5.32 -10.18
C GLU A 12 -15.26 -5.97 -11.51
N VAL A 13 -15.00 -5.17 -12.54
CA VAL A 13 -14.46 -5.66 -13.83
C VAL A 13 -13.04 -6.21 -13.65
N CYS A 14 -12.16 -5.51 -12.96
CA CYS A 14 -10.79 -5.97 -12.70
C CYS A 14 -10.78 -7.26 -11.85
N GLN A 15 -11.69 -7.39 -10.89
CA GLN A 15 -11.92 -8.59 -10.11
C GLN A 15 -12.34 -9.78 -11.00
N ALA A 16 -13.24 -9.55 -11.95
CA ALA A 16 -13.66 -10.59 -12.90
C ALA A 16 -12.50 -11.04 -13.80
N ILE A 17 -11.64 -10.11 -14.26
CA ILE A 17 -10.42 -10.45 -15.01
C ILE A 17 -9.48 -11.31 -14.15
N ARG A 18 -9.27 -10.96 -12.89
CA ARG A 18 -8.46 -11.74 -11.95
C ARG A 18 -9.02 -13.15 -11.78
N ALA A 19 -10.33 -13.28 -11.53
CA ALA A 19 -10.99 -14.59 -11.38
C ALA A 19 -10.80 -15.47 -12.60
N MET A 20 -10.89 -14.90 -13.81
CA MET A 20 -10.62 -15.64 -15.06
C MET A 20 -9.14 -16.05 -15.17
N TRP A 21 -8.22 -15.17 -14.83
CA TRP A 21 -6.80 -15.51 -14.81
C TRP A 21 -6.49 -16.66 -13.82
N GLU A 22 -7.02 -16.58 -12.61
CA GLU A 22 -6.80 -17.61 -11.58
C GLU A 22 -7.40 -18.96 -11.96
N SER A 23 -8.61 -18.98 -12.55
CA SER A 23 -9.31 -20.20 -12.91
C SER A 23 -8.85 -20.81 -14.24
N SER A 24 -8.64 -19.99 -15.27
CA SER A 24 -8.51 -20.45 -16.66
C SER A 24 -7.24 -19.95 -17.36
N ARG A 25 -6.44 -19.11 -16.72
CA ARG A 25 -5.26 -18.44 -17.29
C ARG A 25 -5.59 -17.59 -18.53
N VAL A 26 -6.82 -17.09 -18.61
CA VAL A 26 -7.29 -16.22 -19.69
C VAL A 26 -7.36 -14.79 -19.17
N VAL A 27 -6.89 -13.84 -19.97
CA VAL A 27 -6.95 -12.41 -19.67
C VAL A 27 -7.82 -11.73 -20.73
N PRO A 28 -9.11 -11.54 -20.48
CA PRO A 28 -9.97 -10.77 -21.38
C PRO A 28 -9.67 -9.27 -21.24
N GLU A 29 -10.01 -8.50 -22.27
CA GLU A 29 -10.05 -7.04 -22.11
C GLU A 29 -11.13 -6.60 -21.11
N PRO A 30 -11.04 -5.40 -20.50
CA PRO A 30 -12.01 -4.95 -19.49
C PRO A 30 -13.47 -4.99 -20.00
N SER A 31 -13.73 -4.56 -21.22
CA SER A 31 -15.06 -4.62 -21.83
C SER A 31 -15.59 -6.05 -21.95
N GLY A 32 -14.70 -7.00 -22.27
CA GLY A 32 -15.04 -8.42 -22.40
C GLY A 32 -15.31 -9.11 -21.06
N ALA A 33 -14.82 -8.58 -19.95
CA ALA A 33 -15.02 -9.12 -18.61
C ALA A 33 -16.28 -8.56 -17.90
N MET A 34 -16.92 -7.52 -18.43
CA MET A 34 -18.08 -6.88 -17.80
C MET A 34 -19.23 -7.84 -17.57
N SER A 35 -19.46 -8.80 -18.49
CA SER A 35 -20.51 -9.80 -18.33
C SER A 35 -20.27 -10.72 -17.14
N LEU A 36 -19.01 -11.14 -16.90
CA LEU A 36 -18.66 -11.93 -15.72
C LEU A 36 -18.78 -11.10 -14.44
N ALA A 37 -18.35 -9.83 -14.48
CA ALA A 37 -18.52 -8.93 -13.34
C ALA A 37 -20.00 -8.77 -12.95
N GLY A 38 -20.89 -8.58 -13.93
CA GLY A 38 -22.34 -8.52 -13.73
C GLY A 38 -22.90 -9.81 -13.13
N PHE A 39 -22.51 -10.96 -13.67
CA PHE A 39 -22.90 -12.26 -13.13
C PHE A 39 -22.45 -12.47 -11.68
N LEU A 40 -21.17 -12.18 -11.36
CA LEU A 40 -20.64 -12.31 -10.00
C LEU A 40 -21.36 -11.36 -9.02
N LYS A 41 -21.72 -10.16 -9.46
CA LYS A 41 -22.49 -9.21 -8.66
C LYS A 41 -23.89 -9.74 -8.31
N GLN A 42 -24.60 -10.29 -9.29
CA GLN A 42 -25.91 -10.91 -9.07
C GLN A 42 -25.82 -12.17 -8.22
N TRP A 43 -24.78 -13.00 -8.44
CA TRP A 43 -24.51 -14.19 -7.63
C TRP A 43 -24.29 -13.83 -6.16
N ASN A 44 -23.45 -12.85 -5.88
CA ASN A 44 -23.17 -12.39 -4.52
C ASN A 44 -24.37 -11.78 -3.81
N ARG A 45 -25.35 -11.29 -4.57
CA ARG A 45 -26.64 -10.81 -4.05
C ARG A 45 -27.68 -11.92 -3.84
N GLY A 46 -27.38 -13.15 -4.23
CA GLY A 46 -28.31 -14.26 -4.19
C GLY A 46 -29.45 -14.18 -5.22
N GLU A 47 -29.25 -13.37 -6.27
CA GLU A 47 -30.22 -13.19 -7.37
C GLU A 47 -30.15 -14.35 -8.39
N VAL A 48 -29.02 -15.08 -8.41
CA VAL A 48 -28.82 -16.29 -9.23
C VAL A 48 -28.80 -17.51 -8.32
N LYS A 49 -29.61 -18.52 -8.65
CA LYS A 49 -29.70 -19.74 -7.84
C LYS A 49 -28.64 -20.76 -8.28
N PRO A 50 -28.10 -21.57 -7.36
CA PRO A 50 -27.08 -22.59 -7.67
C PRO A 50 -27.50 -23.61 -8.72
N GLU A 51 -28.82 -23.87 -8.83
CA GLU A 51 -29.40 -24.84 -9.79
C GLU A 51 -29.60 -24.24 -11.18
N GLU A 52 -29.52 -22.94 -11.35
CA GLU A 52 -29.73 -22.26 -12.62
C GLU A 52 -28.48 -22.41 -13.53
N LYS A 53 -28.74 -22.67 -14.80
CA LYS A 53 -27.69 -22.69 -15.81
C LYS A 53 -27.50 -21.28 -16.37
N SER A 54 -26.38 -20.69 -16.05
CA SER A 54 -26.00 -19.35 -16.54
C SER A 54 -24.94 -19.45 -17.63
N PHE A 55 -25.07 -18.62 -18.67
CA PHE A 55 -24.09 -18.48 -19.75
C PHE A 55 -23.53 -17.06 -19.71
N VAL A 56 -22.23 -16.93 -19.52
CA VAL A 56 -21.51 -15.66 -19.50
C VAL A 56 -20.66 -15.57 -20.76
N VAL A 57 -20.90 -14.56 -21.58
CA VAL A 57 -20.11 -14.35 -22.79
C VAL A 57 -18.91 -13.46 -22.47
N ILE A 58 -17.72 -14.04 -22.53
CA ILE A 58 -16.47 -13.32 -22.44
C ILE A 58 -15.98 -12.98 -23.84
N SER A 59 -15.71 -11.72 -24.10
CA SER A 59 -15.29 -11.28 -25.43
C SER A 59 -14.04 -10.39 -25.34
N GLY A 60 -13.28 -10.34 -26.45
CA GLY A 60 -12.15 -9.45 -26.61
C GLY A 60 -10.90 -9.83 -25.79
N ALA A 61 -9.75 -9.59 -26.41
CA ALA A 61 -8.44 -9.73 -25.79
C ALA A 61 -7.53 -8.56 -26.18
N ASN A 62 -8.11 -7.46 -26.66
CA ASN A 62 -7.37 -6.25 -27.04
C ASN A 62 -6.96 -5.46 -25.80
N MET A 63 -5.94 -5.94 -25.09
CA MET A 63 -5.43 -5.28 -23.91
C MET A 63 -3.94 -5.01 -24.03
N ASP A 64 -3.54 -3.76 -23.73
CA ASP A 64 -2.15 -3.41 -23.61
C ASP A 64 -1.57 -4.05 -22.32
N PHE A 65 -0.40 -4.69 -22.46
CA PHE A 65 0.29 -5.34 -21.35
C PHE A 65 0.59 -4.38 -20.19
N THR A 66 0.78 -3.10 -20.46
CA THR A 66 1.00 -2.06 -19.44
C THR A 66 -0.20 -1.90 -18.50
N HIS A 67 -1.42 -2.21 -18.95
CA HIS A 67 -2.62 -2.13 -18.13
C HIS A 67 -2.75 -3.27 -17.10
N LEU A 68 -2.00 -4.38 -17.25
CA LEU A 68 -2.09 -5.50 -16.30
C LEU A 68 -1.75 -5.12 -14.87
N THR A 69 -0.77 -4.23 -14.68
CA THR A 69 -0.41 -3.74 -13.35
C THR A 69 -1.57 -2.98 -12.69
N GLN A 70 -2.25 -2.13 -13.47
CA GLN A 70 -3.41 -1.38 -12.99
C GLN A 70 -4.58 -2.31 -12.67
N ILE A 71 -4.85 -3.29 -13.53
CA ILE A 71 -5.91 -4.28 -13.33
C ILE A 71 -5.66 -5.09 -12.06
N ALA A 72 -4.43 -5.59 -11.87
CA ALA A 72 -4.07 -6.36 -10.68
C ALA A 72 -4.28 -5.55 -9.38
N ARG A 73 -3.90 -4.27 -9.41
CA ARG A 73 -4.08 -3.35 -8.29
C ARG A 73 -5.56 -3.08 -7.98
N GLN A 74 -6.35 -2.80 -9.02
CA GLN A 74 -7.79 -2.55 -8.86
C GLN A 74 -8.58 -3.82 -8.49
N ALA A 75 -8.14 -4.99 -8.96
CA ALA A 75 -8.75 -6.25 -8.57
C ALA A 75 -8.56 -6.55 -7.07
N GLY A 76 -7.39 -6.23 -6.51
CA GLY A 76 -7.15 -6.34 -5.06
C GLY A 76 -8.09 -5.45 -4.24
N ILE A 77 -8.32 -4.22 -4.70
CA ILE A 77 -9.27 -3.30 -4.05
C ILE A 77 -10.72 -3.77 -4.25
N GLY A 78 -11.07 -4.25 -5.44
CA GLY A 78 -12.41 -4.74 -5.74
C GLY A 78 -12.83 -5.95 -4.90
N ASN A 79 -11.88 -6.77 -4.46
CA ASN A 79 -12.09 -7.89 -3.51
C ASN A 79 -12.02 -7.45 -2.05
N HIS A 80 -11.90 -6.16 -1.78
CA HIS A 80 -11.64 -5.65 -0.42
C HIS A 80 -10.35 -6.25 0.23
N GLU A 81 -9.42 -6.75 -0.57
CA GLU A 81 -8.14 -7.29 -0.07
C GLU A 81 -7.14 -6.19 0.28
N THR A 82 -7.26 -5.01 -0.34
CA THR A 82 -6.43 -3.85 -0.03
C THR A 82 -7.27 -2.79 0.67
N ARG A 83 -6.90 -2.47 1.91
CA ARG A 83 -7.55 -1.46 2.74
C ARG A 83 -6.60 -0.31 3.02
N TYR A 84 -7.11 0.90 3.02
CA TYR A 84 -6.33 2.11 3.28
C TYR A 84 -6.77 2.75 4.59
N LEU A 85 -5.84 2.81 5.55
CA LEU A 85 -6.06 3.43 6.85
C LEU A 85 -5.20 4.68 6.98
N ARG A 86 -5.84 5.82 7.18
CA ARG A 86 -5.19 7.07 7.57
C ARG A 86 -5.13 7.14 9.08
N ILE A 87 -3.93 7.21 9.63
CA ILE A 87 -3.70 7.19 11.08
C ILE A 87 -3.30 8.57 11.57
N SER A 88 -3.91 9.07 12.66
CA SER A 88 -3.46 10.27 13.34
C SER A 88 -2.41 9.92 14.38
N MET A 89 -1.22 10.51 14.29
CA MET A 89 -0.12 10.25 15.22
C MET A 89 0.61 11.54 15.62
N ASP A 90 1.19 11.54 16.81
CA ASP A 90 2.11 12.61 17.22
C ASP A 90 3.34 12.67 16.33
N SER A 91 3.89 13.88 16.11
CA SER A 91 5.13 14.08 15.32
C SER A 91 6.41 13.68 16.07
N LYS A 92 6.28 13.01 17.23
CA LYS A 92 7.41 12.59 18.08
C LYS A 92 8.15 11.38 17.50
N ARG A 93 9.44 11.29 17.86
CA ARG A 93 10.28 10.13 17.50
C ARG A 93 9.61 8.80 17.93
N GLY A 94 9.74 7.77 17.11
CA GLY A 94 9.26 6.41 17.40
C GLY A 94 7.76 6.19 17.23
N GLN A 95 6.97 7.20 16.88
CA GLN A 95 5.53 7.04 16.75
C GLN A 95 5.15 6.07 15.64
N VAL A 96 5.77 6.15 14.47
CA VAL A 96 5.52 5.20 13.37
C VAL A 96 5.74 3.76 13.83
N LEU A 97 6.84 3.50 14.55
CA LEU A 97 7.13 2.17 15.10
C LEU A 97 6.05 1.72 16.09
N LYS A 98 5.58 2.62 16.98
CA LYS A 98 4.50 2.34 17.91
C LYS A 98 3.24 1.85 17.18
N TYR A 99 2.87 2.49 16.07
CA TYR A 99 1.69 2.10 15.30
C TYR A 99 1.89 0.81 14.53
N LEU A 100 3.05 0.61 13.89
CA LEU A 100 3.38 -0.62 13.18
C LEU A 100 3.29 -1.87 14.08
N ARG A 101 3.65 -1.75 15.36
CA ARG A 101 3.54 -2.85 16.33
C ARG A 101 2.09 -3.24 16.67
N HIS A 102 1.11 -2.43 16.31
CA HIS A 102 -0.30 -2.72 16.52
C HIS A 102 -1.00 -3.29 15.28
N ILE A 103 -0.33 -3.28 14.13
CA ILE A 103 -0.76 -4.02 12.95
C ILE A 103 -0.33 -5.47 13.14
N PRO A 104 -1.21 -6.47 12.93
CA PRO A 104 -0.83 -7.88 13.01
C PRO A 104 0.40 -8.19 12.16
N GLN A 105 1.33 -9.00 12.68
CA GLN A 105 2.62 -9.24 12.03
C GLN A 105 2.53 -9.99 10.71
N ASP A 106 1.45 -10.70 10.48
CA ASP A 106 1.10 -11.41 9.25
C ASP A 106 0.44 -10.51 8.21
N THR A 107 0.07 -9.28 8.58
CA THR A 107 -0.50 -8.31 7.66
C THR A 107 0.56 -7.79 6.68
N THR A 108 0.27 -7.89 5.39
CA THR A 108 1.15 -7.37 4.34
C THR A 108 0.87 -5.89 4.10
N LEU A 109 1.88 -5.05 4.25
CA LEU A 109 1.83 -3.65 3.82
C LEU A 109 2.01 -3.61 2.29
N VAL A 110 1.03 -3.06 1.59
CA VAL A 110 1.05 -2.93 0.13
C VAL A 110 1.33 -1.50 -0.33
N ASP A 111 1.03 -0.53 0.52
CA ASP A 111 1.26 0.89 0.26
C ASP A 111 1.56 1.63 1.57
N VAL A 112 2.47 2.59 1.56
CA VAL A 112 2.66 3.52 2.67
C VAL A 112 3.00 4.90 2.12
N GLN A 113 2.26 5.89 2.58
CA GLN A 113 2.42 7.28 2.18
C GLN A 113 2.59 8.13 3.44
N TYR A 114 3.73 8.74 3.59
CA TYR A 114 4.04 9.64 4.71
C TYR A 114 5.02 10.73 4.29
N GLY A 115 4.74 11.94 4.73
CA GLY A 115 5.64 13.07 4.65
C GLY A 115 5.43 13.97 5.86
N LYS A 116 6.51 14.43 6.49
CA LYS A 116 6.47 15.31 7.64
C LYS A 116 5.98 16.70 7.23
N THR A 117 4.97 17.20 7.94
CA THR A 117 4.37 18.52 7.76
C THR A 117 4.37 19.29 9.06
N GLU A 118 4.03 20.58 9.01
CA GLU A 118 3.83 21.39 10.21
C GLU A 118 2.74 20.81 11.12
N GLY A 119 2.89 21.09 12.41
CA GLY A 119 1.93 20.66 13.43
C GLY A 119 2.40 19.47 14.26
N ASN A 120 1.68 19.25 15.36
CA ASN A 120 1.99 18.20 16.32
C ASN A 120 1.39 16.84 15.92
N THR A 121 0.49 16.84 14.94
CA THR A 121 -0.17 15.61 14.46
C THR A 121 0.20 15.36 13.01
N GLN A 122 0.57 14.14 12.71
CA GLN A 122 0.93 13.65 11.39
C GLN A 122 -0.09 12.60 10.94
N HIS A 123 -0.27 12.45 9.63
CA HIS A 123 -1.32 11.60 9.07
C HIS A 123 -0.78 10.62 8.00
N PRO A 124 0.03 9.60 8.39
CA PRO A 124 0.42 8.57 7.45
C PRO A 124 -0.77 7.76 6.95
N VAL A 125 -0.69 7.31 5.71
CA VAL A 125 -1.65 6.39 5.09
C VAL A 125 -0.97 5.05 4.90
N PHE A 126 -1.61 3.99 5.41
CA PHE A 126 -1.17 2.61 5.27
C PHE A 126 -2.14 1.84 4.41
N GLY A 127 -1.67 1.34 3.27
CA GLY A 127 -2.35 0.35 2.46
C GLY A 127 -1.96 -1.05 2.95
N ILE A 128 -2.94 -1.83 3.36
CA ILE A 128 -2.77 -3.18 3.91
C ILE A 128 -3.56 -4.19 3.09
N ALA A 129 -2.99 -5.37 2.87
CA ALA A 129 -3.75 -6.52 2.38
C ALA A 129 -4.46 -7.17 3.58
N ALA A 130 -5.77 -7.05 3.62
CA ALA A 130 -6.58 -7.53 4.74
C ALA A 130 -7.96 -7.99 4.28
N SER A 131 -8.41 -9.13 4.80
CA SER A 131 -9.82 -9.53 4.74
C SER A 131 -10.70 -8.61 5.60
N ASP A 132 -12.01 -8.71 5.47
CA ASP A 132 -12.93 -7.95 6.32
C ASP A 132 -12.77 -8.32 7.80
N GLU A 133 -12.50 -9.59 8.11
CA GLU A 133 -12.27 -10.09 9.47
C GLU A 133 -10.97 -9.54 10.05
N ASP A 134 -9.88 -9.53 9.27
CA ASP A 134 -8.60 -8.94 9.67
C ASP A 134 -8.73 -7.44 9.91
N LEU A 135 -9.46 -6.74 9.02
CA LEU A 135 -9.70 -5.31 9.15
C LEU A 135 -10.47 -4.98 10.43
N ASP A 136 -11.50 -5.75 10.78
CA ASP A 136 -12.26 -5.55 12.03
C ASP A 136 -11.40 -5.82 13.26
N THR A 137 -10.49 -6.80 13.18
CA THR A 137 -9.48 -7.07 14.21
C THR A 137 -8.53 -5.88 14.37
N ILE A 138 -8.02 -5.34 13.26
CA ILE A 138 -7.15 -4.15 13.26
C ILE A 138 -7.89 -2.94 13.83
N ARG A 139 -9.10 -2.66 13.37
CA ARG A 139 -9.95 -1.54 13.86
C ARG A 139 -10.19 -1.65 15.38
N THR A 140 -10.50 -2.85 15.86
CA THR A 140 -10.73 -3.11 17.29
C THR A 140 -9.46 -2.89 18.09
N THR A 141 -8.31 -3.34 17.59
CA THR A 141 -7.01 -3.17 18.22
C THR A 141 -6.62 -1.70 18.30
N LEU A 142 -6.76 -0.94 17.21
CA LEU A 142 -6.46 0.49 17.17
C LEU A 142 -7.34 1.28 18.16
N LYS A 143 -8.67 0.99 18.17
CA LYS A 143 -9.61 1.61 19.13
C LYS A 143 -9.23 1.33 20.58
N LYS A 144 -8.92 0.07 20.94
CA LYS A 144 -8.50 -0.30 22.31
C LYS A 144 -7.22 0.42 22.76
N LYS A 145 -6.34 0.76 21.81
CA LYS A 145 -5.09 1.49 22.08
C LYS A 145 -5.26 3.00 22.03
N GLY A 146 -6.46 3.51 21.82
CA GLY A 146 -6.73 4.94 21.70
C GLY A 146 -6.07 5.58 20.48
N ILE A 147 -5.84 4.80 19.42
CA ILE A 147 -5.27 5.27 18.17
C ILE A 147 -6.40 5.78 17.29
N GLU A 148 -6.32 7.05 16.92
CA GLU A 148 -7.24 7.67 16.00
C GLU A 148 -6.91 7.25 14.56
N PHE A 149 -7.91 6.74 13.85
CA PHE A 149 -7.77 6.33 12.45
C PHE A 149 -9.05 6.55 11.66
N GLU A 150 -8.88 6.66 10.37
CA GLU A 150 -9.96 6.77 9.39
C GLU A 150 -9.76 5.71 8.31
N ASP A 151 -10.82 4.98 7.96
CA ASP A 151 -10.80 4.07 6.82
C ASP A 151 -11.17 4.89 5.57
N ILE A 152 -10.19 5.04 4.66
CA ILE A 152 -10.32 5.76 3.40
C ILE A 152 -10.22 4.83 2.19
N SER A 153 -10.56 3.55 2.37
CA SER A 153 -10.46 2.53 1.31
C SER A 153 -11.35 2.83 0.12
N GLU A 154 -12.48 3.49 0.35
CA GLU A 154 -13.44 3.87 -0.68
C GLU A 154 -13.11 5.23 -1.36
N ASP A 155 -12.09 5.94 -0.87
CA ASP A 155 -11.65 7.20 -1.47
C ASP A 155 -10.76 6.91 -2.69
N ASP A 156 -11.27 7.24 -3.87
CA ASP A 156 -10.53 7.04 -5.12
C ASP A 156 -9.24 7.85 -5.19
N ASP A 157 -9.17 9.00 -4.51
CA ASP A 157 -8.01 9.89 -4.54
C ASP A 157 -6.80 9.36 -3.73
N VAL A 158 -7.02 8.42 -2.83
CA VAL A 158 -5.93 7.79 -2.04
C VAL A 158 -4.83 7.17 -2.93
N ARG A 159 -5.19 6.75 -4.14
CA ARG A 159 -4.28 6.12 -5.11
C ARG A 159 -3.33 7.09 -5.77
N PHE A 160 -3.64 8.39 -5.80
CA PHE A 160 -2.82 9.42 -6.45
C PHE A 160 -1.60 9.81 -5.61
N ARG A 161 -1.51 9.33 -4.36
CA ARG A 161 -0.31 9.42 -3.52
C ARG A 161 0.19 10.85 -3.35
N MET A 162 -0.67 11.75 -2.94
CA MET A 162 -0.30 13.13 -2.63
C MET A 162 0.47 13.19 -1.31
N ILE A 163 1.78 12.94 -1.36
CA ILE A 163 2.66 12.99 -0.19
C ILE A 163 3.21 14.40 -0.06
N HIS A 164 2.66 15.15 0.86
CA HIS A 164 3.20 16.47 1.22
C HIS A 164 4.41 16.31 2.14
N TYR A 165 5.49 17.07 1.88
CA TYR A 165 6.73 17.02 2.63
C TYR A 165 7.34 18.41 2.74
N GLN A 166 7.76 18.82 3.95
CA GLN A 166 8.41 20.10 4.23
C GLN A 166 9.85 19.84 4.69
N ALA A 167 10.80 20.07 3.80
CA ALA A 167 12.22 19.80 4.02
C ALA A 167 12.80 20.60 5.19
N GLU A 168 12.30 21.82 5.39
CA GLU A 168 12.74 22.77 6.42
C GLU A 168 12.48 22.26 7.84
N LEU A 169 11.56 21.31 7.99
CA LEU A 169 11.20 20.74 9.30
C LEU A 169 12.11 19.56 9.70
N CYS A 170 12.98 19.10 8.80
CA CYS A 170 13.78 17.91 9.02
C CYS A 170 15.19 18.24 9.46
N GLN A 171 15.64 17.63 10.57
CA GLN A 171 16.99 17.81 11.11
C GLN A 171 17.92 16.71 10.61
N HIS A 172 19.09 17.10 10.12
CA HIS A 172 20.12 16.16 9.61
C HIS A 172 19.58 15.03 8.72
N PRO A 173 18.71 15.31 7.71
CA PRO A 173 18.00 14.26 7.00
C PRO A 173 18.93 13.31 6.23
N LEU A 174 18.48 12.04 6.09
CA LEU A 174 19.10 11.02 5.23
C LEU A 174 18.02 10.37 4.39
N PHE A 175 18.15 10.45 3.08
CA PHE A 175 17.25 9.80 2.13
C PHE A 175 17.90 8.62 1.46
N VAL A 176 17.21 7.49 1.47
CA VAL A 176 17.70 6.23 0.92
C VAL A 176 16.63 5.52 0.11
N HIS A 177 17.03 4.90 -1.00
CA HIS A 177 16.28 3.83 -1.61
C HIS A 177 16.56 2.53 -0.88
N ILE A 178 15.52 1.85 -0.42
CA ILE A 178 15.62 0.55 0.23
C ILE A 178 14.82 -0.48 -0.55
N GLU A 179 15.41 -1.66 -0.73
CA GLU A 179 14.72 -2.85 -1.19
C GLU A 179 14.46 -3.77 0.01
N PHE A 180 13.20 -3.90 0.39
CA PHE A 180 12.76 -4.82 1.45
C PHE A 180 12.52 -6.22 0.89
N PRO A 181 12.82 -7.29 1.64
CA PRO A 181 12.37 -8.62 1.27
C PRO A 181 10.83 -8.69 1.28
N GLU A 182 10.26 -9.41 0.32
CA GLU A 182 8.82 -9.62 0.22
C GLU A 182 8.35 -10.58 1.34
N ARG A 183 8.07 -10.04 2.50
CA ARG A 183 7.46 -10.73 3.64
C ARG A 183 6.77 -9.75 4.57
N ALA A 184 5.75 -10.22 5.25
CA ALA A 184 5.13 -9.46 6.33
C ALA A 184 6.17 -9.07 7.40
N GLY A 185 6.01 -7.90 7.99
CA GLY A 185 6.86 -7.39 9.06
C GLY A 185 8.26 -6.89 8.64
N ALA A 186 8.66 -6.96 7.36
CA ALA A 186 9.99 -6.51 6.93
C ALA A 186 10.27 -5.03 7.27
N PHE A 187 9.30 -4.17 7.09
CA PHE A 187 9.41 -2.75 7.45
C PHE A 187 9.43 -2.54 8.97
N LEU A 188 8.64 -3.30 9.72
CA LEU A 188 8.68 -3.27 11.19
C LEU A 188 10.07 -3.65 11.70
N ASP A 189 10.63 -4.75 11.22
CA ASP A 189 11.98 -5.20 11.59
C ASP A 189 13.07 -4.16 11.29
N PHE A 190 12.94 -3.45 10.18
CA PHE A 190 13.83 -2.35 9.83
C PHE A 190 13.69 -1.19 10.84
N MET A 191 12.46 -0.75 11.09
CA MET A 191 12.20 0.36 12.01
C MET A 191 12.67 0.05 13.44
N GLU A 192 12.49 -1.18 13.92
CA GLU A 192 12.94 -1.58 15.26
C GLU A 192 14.45 -1.43 15.48
N ARG A 193 15.24 -1.50 14.40
CA ARG A 193 16.70 -1.40 14.47
C ARG A 193 17.25 0.02 14.38
N ILE A 194 16.42 0.99 14.03
CA ILE A 194 16.88 2.38 13.87
C ILE A 194 16.12 3.39 14.72
N ALA A 195 14.95 3.03 15.27
CA ALA A 195 14.05 3.96 15.95
C ALA A 195 14.61 4.56 17.25
N ASP A 196 15.69 4.00 17.78
CA ASP A 196 16.44 4.57 18.91
C ASP A 196 17.15 5.88 18.54
N LEU A 197 17.61 6.02 17.28
CA LEU A 197 18.38 7.18 16.80
C LEU A 197 17.69 7.93 15.66
N ALA A 198 16.78 7.31 14.92
CA ALA A 198 16.14 7.89 13.75
C ALA A 198 14.64 8.08 13.92
N SER A 199 14.10 9.14 13.33
CA SER A 199 12.67 9.33 13.10
C SER A 199 12.39 9.31 11.60
N LEU A 200 11.24 8.75 11.20
CA LEU A 200 10.79 8.80 9.81
C LEU A 200 10.29 10.21 9.51
N CYS A 201 10.78 10.83 8.44
CA CYS A 201 10.29 12.12 7.95
C CYS A 201 9.64 12.02 6.56
N TYR A 202 9.95 10.96 5.81
CA TYR A 202 9.35 10.67 4.51
C TYR A 202 9.30 9.18 4.26
N PHE A 203 8.18 8.68 3.75
CA PHE A 203 8.07 7.28 3.33
C PHE A 203 7.15 7.13 2.14
N ASN A 204 7.67 6.57 1.09
CA ASN A 204 6.95 6.26 -0.13
C ASN A 204 7.26 4.82 -0.53
N TYR A 205 6.29 3.94 -0.31
CA TYR A 205 6.37 2.53 -0.62
C TYR A 205 5.16 2.10 -1.42
N THR A 206 5.37 1.29 -2.44
CA THR A 206 4.31 0.60 -3.18
C THR A 206 4.77 -0.80 -3.50
N TYR A 207 3.94 -1.76 -3.18
CA TYR A 207 4.12 -3.14 -3.61
C TYR A 207 3.83 -3.27 -5.11
N THR A 208 4.77 -3.80 -5.87
CA THR A 208 4.68 -3.92 -7.33
C THR A 208 4.51 -5.36 -7.81
N GLY A 209 4.36 -6.33 -6.90
CA GLY A 209 4.32 -7.76 -7.24
C GLY A 209 5.69 -8.37 -7.52
N GLU A 210 6.78 -7.61 -7.32
CA GLU A 210 8.15 -8.12 -7.42
C GLU A 210 8.55 -8.82 -6.11
N ARG A 211 9.61 -9.65 -6.17
CA ARG A 211 10.16 -10.34 -4.97
C ARG A 211 10.81 -9.41 -3.95
N VAL A 212 10.80 -8.12 -4.21
CA VAL A 212 11.33 -7.07 -3.34
C VAL A 212 10.39 -5.87 -3.33
N GLY A 213 10.11 -5.33 -2.16
CA GLY A 213 9.40 -4.08 -2.01
C GLY A 213 10.37 -2.91 -2.08
N ARG A 214 10.14 -1.96 -3.00
CA ARG A 214 11.00 -0.78 -3.15
C ARG A 214 10.41 0.42 -2.44
N ALA A 215 11.21 1.06 -1.59
CA ALA A 215 10.81 2.25 -0.86
C ALA A 215 11.80 3.41 -1.05
N LEU A 216 11.26 4.62 -1.04
CA LEU A 216 12.01 5.84 -0.78
C LEU A 216 11.77 6.22 0.68
N VAL A 217 12.82 6.19 1.49
CA VAL A 217 12.78 6.42 2.93
C VAL A 217 13.57 7.67 3.27
N GLY A 218 12.93 8.63 3.92
CA GLY A 218 13.56 9.78 4.55
C GLY A 218 13.57 9.61 6.06
N MET A 219 14.73 9.75 6.65
CA MET A 219 14.96 9.70 8.09
C MET A 219 15.55 11.01 8.56
N GLU A 220 15.19 11.43 9.76
CA GLU A 220 15.79 12.60 10.44
C GLU A 220 16.43 12.16 11.75
N PHE A 221 17.41 12.94 12.21
CA PHE A 221 18.25 12.63 13.37
C PHE A 221 18.41 13.87 14.25
N GLU A 222 18.67 13.66 15.55
CA GLU A 222 18.97 14.77 16.45
C GLU A 222 20.37 15.36 16.20
N SER A 223 21.30 14.53 15.71
CA SER A 223 22.67 14.95 15.42
C SER A 223 23.21 14.32 14.12
N ALA A 224 24.27 14.93 13.59
CA ALA A 224 25.03 14.36 12.47
C ALA A 224 25.73 13.03 12.86
N GLU A 225 26.07 12.86 14.14
CA GLU A 225 26.69 11.64 14.67
C GLU A 225 25.69 10.47 14.68
N ASP A 226 24.44 10.73 15.11
CA ASP A 226 23.35 9.73 15.06
C ASP A 226 23.09 9.28 13.63
N ARG A 227 23.07 10.23 12.67
CA ARG A 227 22.93 9.93 11.25
C ARG A 227 24.02 9.00 10.75
N GLU A 228 25.28 9.29 11.08
CA GLU A 228 26.42 8.45 10.66
C GLU A 228 26.39 7.08 11.34
N THR A 229 25.96 7.02 12.60
CA THR A 229 25.79 5.76 13.34
C THR A 229 24.74 4.87 12.68
N VAL A 230 23.57 5.40 12.34
CA VAL A 230 22.51 4.64 11.66
C VAL A 230 22.95 4.25 10.25
N ARG A 231 23.65 5.13 9.52
CA ARG A 231 24.21 4.81 8.19
C ARG A 231 25.12 3.59 8.23
N LYS A 232 26.06 3.52 9.19
CA LYS A 232 26.93 2.36 9.41
C LYS A 232 26.15 1.12 9.84
N ARG A 233 25.16 1.30 10.73
CA ARG A 233 24.28 0.20 11.19
C ARG A 233 23.52 -0.43 10.02
N MET A 234 22.93 0.38 9.14
CA MET A 234 22.21 -0.11 7.96
C MET A 234 23.08 -0.87 6.98
N ALA A 235 24.35 -0.46 6.80
CA ALA A 235 25.31 -1.18 5.95
C ALA A 235 25.61 -2.60 6.46
N GLY A 236 25.40 -2.87 7.75
CA GLY A 236 25.57 -4.19 8.38
C GLY A 236 24.29 -5.03 8.43
N PHE A 237 23.15 -4.55 7.92
CA PHE A 237 21.91 -5.32 7.99
C PHE A 237 21.93 -6.57 7.11
N SER A 238 21.37 -7.65 7.65
CA SER A 238 21.22 -8.89 6.90
C SER A 238 20.21 -8.75 5.75
N ARG A 239 20.34 -9.61 4.72
CA ARG A 239 19.42 -9.65 3.57
C ARG A 239 17.98 -10.02 3.95
N ASN A 240 17.74 -10.48 5.17
CA ASN A 240 16.39 -10.72 5.68
C ASN A 240 15.71 -9.44 6.18
N ILE A 241 16.46 -8.34 6.38
CA ILE A 241 15.94 -7.04 6.81
C ILE A 241 15.86 -6.10 5.62
N ILE A 242 16.96 -5.95 4.87
CA ILE A 242 17.03 -5.19 3.62
C ILE A 242 17.80 -5.99 2.57
N ARG A 243 17.33 -5.97 1.32
CA ARG A 243 18.00 -6.63 0.18
C ARG A 243 19.10 -5.74 -0.40
N ALA A 244 18.76 -4.46 -0.54
CA ALA A 244 19.68 -3.43 -1.02
C ALA A 244 19.36 -2.10 -0.38
N ILE A 245 20.35 -1.24 -0.26
CA ILE A 245 20.20 0.16 0.17
C ILE A 245 21.13 1.04 -0.67
N ARG A 246 20.63 2.20 -1.07
CA ARG A 246 21.39 3.22 -1.80
C ARG A 246 20.98 4.60 -1.31
N GLU A 247 21.94 5.38 -0.85
CA GLU A 247 21.73 6.77 -0.50
C GLU A 247 21.42 7.61 -1.75
N ILE A 248 20.50 8.55 -1.61
CA ILE A 248 20.20 9.50 -2.68
C ILE A 248 21.23 10.62 -2.62
N SER A 249 21.89 10.91 -3.75
CA SER A 249 22.80 12.04 -3.80
C SER A 249 22.05 13.36 -3.64
N PRO A 250 22.72 14.41 -3.10
CA PRO A 250 22.11 15.74 -2.98
C PRO A 250 21.54 16.26 -4.30
N GLU A 251 22.20 16.01 -5.42
CA GLU A 251 21.75 16.43 -6.75
C GLU A 251 20.49 15.66 -7.17
N ALA A 252 20.41 14.35 -6.91
CA ALA A 252 19.22 13.55 -7.17
C ALA A 252 18.05 13.97 -6.27
N PHE A 253 18.33 14.27 -5.00
CA PHE A 253 17.35 14.79 -4.06
C PHE A 253 16.75 16.11 -4.55
N HIS A 254 17.58 17.09 -4.91
CA HIS A 254 17.12 18.38 -5.44
C HIS A 254 16.31 18.24 -6.72
N ARG A 255 16.66 17.32 -7.61
CA ARG A 255 15.87 17.04 -8.84
C ARG A 255 14.49 16.46 -8.55
N ILE A 256 14.38 15.61 -7.52
CA ILE A 256 13.13 14.91 -7.16
C ILE A 256 12.21 15.83 -6.35
N MET A 257 12.76 16.54 -5.39
CA MET A 257 11.99 17.34 -4.42
C MET A 257 11.74 18.78 -4.87
N GLY A 258 12.37 19.22 -5.95
CA GLY A 258 12.35 20.59 -6.40
C GLY A 258 13.25 21.48 -5.53
N SER A 259 14.29 22.06 -6.12
CA SER A 259 15.06 23.11 -5.46
C SER A 259 14.31 24.43 -5.57
N ARG A 260 14.09 25.12 -4.49
CA ARG A 260 14.10 26.58 -4.47
C ARG A 260 15.44 27.05 -3.99
#